data_42081ac2e45f3515eadd09e1c43c81ab
#
_entry.id   42081ac2e45f3515eadd09e1c43c81ab
#
_cell.length_a   1.000
_cell.length_b   1.000
_cell.length_c   1.000
_cell.angle_alpha   90.00
_cell.angle_beta   90.00
_cell.angle_gamma   90.00
#
_symmetry.space_group_name_H-M   'P 1'
#
loop_
_entity.id
_entity.type
_entity.pdbx_description
1 polymer ?
#
loop_
_entity_poly.entity_id
_entity_poly.type
_entity_poly.pdbx_seq_one_letter_code
_entity_poly.pdbx_strand_id
1 'polypeptide(L)'
;MRLLCWNYQGLGNPWTGRSLRKLVREQAPTVRFLMETRLDKEGFDNLYGDLQFQNKIIVKQPNAGGGLALLWKKEVGMDLINYLPNHILMKVTEEDGFVWFFTGFYGWLEAQNKEKSWHLLEHLRSFVNGAWLCAGDFNAILNSAEKLSLRPPNSAEIDAFRTVLDSCSLEDLGYRGYTYTWSNKRPSVANTKLRLDRAVATMEWQEKFPISTVSHLPPHASDHLPILVHVKSVQRFQKKFKKGFKFEENWLLWEDCGGVVKDAWEMVGGGVSGLASIKEKI
;
A
#
# COMPACT_ATOMS: atom_id res chain seq x y z
N MET A 1 -3.01 4.54 -4.39
CA MET A 1 -1.86 4.72 -3.48
C MET A 1 -0.73 3.75 -3.84
N ARG A 2 0.55 4.12 -3.63
CA ARG A 2 1.72 3.22 -3.76
C ARG A 2 2.44 3.17 -2.42
N LEU A 3 2.49 1.98 -1.82
CA LEU A 3 3.13 1.73 -0.53
C LEU A 3 4.42 0.93 -0.77
N LEU A 4 5.56 1.48 -0.39
CA LEU A 4 6.87 0.83 -0.42
C LEU A 4 7.22 0.35 0.99
N CYS A 5 7.43 -0.96 1.17
CA CYS A 5 7.95 -1.53 2.42
C CYS A 5 9.35 -2.09 2.17
N TRP A 6 10.29 -1.82 3.08
CA TRP A 6 11.64 -2.32 2.94
C TRP A 6 12.37 -2.45 4.27
N ASN A 7 12.85 -3.65 4.56
CA ASN A 7 13.84 -3.88 5.62
C ASN A 7 15.21 -3.46 5.09
N TYR A 8 15.78 -2.43 5.71
CA TYR A 8 16.88 -1.66 5.14
C TYR A 8 18.25 -1.96 5.72
N GLN A 9 18.29 -2.65 6.86
CA GLN A 9 19.50 -3.01 7.61
C GLN A 9 20.48 -1.84 7.86
N GLY A 10 19.94 -0.68 8.25
CA GLY A 10 20.72 0.49 8.65
C GLY A 10 20.89 1.55 7.57
N LEU A 11 20.20 2.66 7.77
CA LEU A 11 20.22 3.84 6.89
C LEU A 11 21.51 4.66 7.00
N GLY A 12 22.39 4.36 7.97
CA GLY A 12 23.66 5.09 8.18
C GLY A 12 24.72 4.85 7.10
N ASN A 13 24.53 3.85 6.22
CA ASN A 13 25.47 3.60 5.12
C ASN A 13 25.12 4.51 3.90
N PRO A 14 26.09 5.33 3.39
CA PRO A 14 25.84 6.21 2.25
C PRO A 14 25.35 5.51 0.97
N TRP A 15 25.75 4.28 0.73
CA TRP A 15 25.29 3.48 -0.41
C TRP A 15 23.81 3.15 -0.29
N THR A 16 23.38 2.84 0.90
CA THR A 16 22.02 2.50 1.22
C THR A 16 21.12 3.73 0.97
N GLY A 17 21.54 4.91 1.42
CA GLY A 17 20.82 6.16 1.19
C GLY A 17 20.62 6.51 -0.28
N ARG A 18 21.65 6.32 -1.11
CA ARG A 18 21.55 6.52 -2.58
C ARG A 18 20.57 5.55 -3.21
N SER A 19 20.59 4.28 -2.79
CA SER A 19 19.66 3.24 -3.28
C SER A 19 18.21 3.61 -2.96
N LEU A 20 17.92 4.09 -1.74
CA LEU A 20 16.58 4.54 -1.37
C LEU A 20 16.12 5.73 -2.22
N ARG A 21 16.96 6.76 -2.39
CA ARG A 21 16.62 7.92 -3.23
C ARG A 21 16.35 7.52 -4.68
N LYS A 22 17.15 6.59 -5.23
CA LYS A 22 16.93 6.05 -6.58
C LYS A 22 15.59 5.34 -6.66
N LEU A 23 15.32 4.42 -5.74
CA LEU A 23 14.08 3.66 -5.67
C LEU A 23 12.84 4.56 -5.54
N VAL A 24 12.93 5.60 -4.70
CA VAL A 24 11.86 6.59 -4.53
C VAL A 24 11.59 7.36 -5.81
N ARG A 25 12.61 7.75 -6.57
CA ARG A 25 12.42 8.41 -7.87
C ARG A 25 11.77 7.50 -8.90
N GLU A 26 12.21 6.25 -8.98
CA GLU A 26 11.71 5.29 -9.96
C GLU A 26 10.28 4.83 -9.66
N GLN A 27 9.98 4.54 -8.41
CA GLN A 27 8.68 3.97 -8.01
C GLN A 27 7.66 5.03 -7.59
N ALA A 28 8.10 6.27 -7.30
CA ALA A 28 7.27 7.38 -6.85
C ALA A 28 6.22 6.96 -5.79
N PRO A 29 6.62 6.31 -4.66
CA PRO A 29 5.69 5.87 -3.65
C PRO A 29 5.04 7.06 -2.95
N THR A 30 3.78 6.91 -2.57
CA THR A 30 3.04 7.90 -1.76
C THR A 30 3.14 7.61 -0.27
N VAL A 31 3.42 6.36 0.10
CA VAL A 31 3.67 5.90 1.48
C VAL A 31 4.92 5.03 1.49
N ARG A 32 5.73 5.16 2.54
CA ARG A 32 6.92 4.32 2.77
C ARG A 32 6.96 3.81 4.20
N PHE A 33 7.12 2.52 4.33
CA PHE A 33 7.41 1.86 5.60
C PHE A 33 8.81 1.24 5.54
N LEU A 34 9.70 1.73 6.39
CA LEU A 34 11.10 1.29 6.46
C LEU A 34 11.35 0.62 7.81
N MET A 35 12.03 -0.51 7.78
CA MET A 35 12.37 -1.31 8.95
C MET A 35 13.89 -1.36 9.13
N GLU A 36 14.35 -1.58 10.36
CA GLU A 36 15.76 -1.58 10.75
C GLU A 36 16.51 -0.30 10.34
N THR A 37 15.87 0.85 10.55
CA THR A 37 16.42 2.15 10.12
C THR A 37 17.69 2.53 10.89
N ARG A 38 17.82 2.06 12.13
CA ARG A 38 18.94 2.37 13.05
C ARG A 38 19.18 3.86 13.26
N LEU A 39 18.18 4.68 12.98
CA LEU A 39 18.21 6.13 13.13
C LEU A 39 17.12 6.57 14.11
N ASP A 40 17.44 7.61 14.87
CA ASP A 40 16.43 8.42 15.54
C ASP A 40 15.88 9.49 14.61
N LYS A 41 14.97 10.32 15.12
CA LYS A 41 14.31 11.35 14.33
C LYS A 41 15.31 12.36 13.74
N GLU A 42 16.28 12.79 14.53
CA GLU A 42 17.29 13.78 14.11
C GLU A 42 18.21 13.20 13.02
N GLY A 43 18.74 12.00 13.23
CA GLY A 43 19.55 11.30 12.22
C GLY A 43 18.79 11.02 10.93
N PHE A 44 17.49 10.71 11.05
CA PHE A 44 16.63 10.53 9.87
C PHE A 44 16.42 11.85 9.11
N ASP A 45 16.16 12.96 9.80
CA ASP A 45 15.96 14.27 9.20
C ASP A 45 17.21 14.79 8.49
N ASN A 46 18.37 14.62 9.10
CA ASN A 46 19.64 15.02 8.54
C ASN A 46 19.99 14.27 7.24
N LEU A 47 19.60 13.00 7.12
CA LEU A 47 19.93 12.18 5.96
C LEU A 47 18.83 12.15 4.89
N TYR A 48 17.58 12.36 5.25
CA TYR A 48 16.42 12.09 4.39
C TYR A 48 15.33 13.17 4.42
N GLY A 49 15.58 14.32 5.05
CA GLY A 49 14.62 15.43 5.14
C GLY A 49 14.18 16.03 3.79
N ASP A 50 14.96 15.77 2.73
CA ASP A 50 14.72 16.24 1.36
C ASP A 50 13.76 15.34 0.53
N LEU A 51 13.27 14.24 1.09
CA LEU A 51 12.55 13.20 0.34
C LEU A 51 11.06 13.47 0.08
N GLN A 52 10.59 14.73 0.02
CA GLN A 52 9.22 15.12 -0.40
C GLN A 52 8.06 14.44 0.35
N PHE A 53 8.28 13.97 1.60
CA PHE A 53 7.26 13.44 2.47
C PHE A 53 7.03 14.40 3.63
N GLN A 54 5.80 14.94 3.69
CA GLN A 54 5.46 15.97 4.67
C GLN A 54 5.12 15.40 6.04
N ASN A 55 4.71 14.12 6.07
CA ASN A 55 4.33 13.45 7.30
C ASN A 55 5.26 12.28 7.58
N LYS A 56 5.59 12.07 8.85
CA LYS A 56 6.46 10.96 9.28
C LYS A 56 6.23 10.56 10.72
N ILE A 57 6.44 9.27 10.98
CA ILE A 57 6.54 8.67 12.32
C ILE A 57 7.85 7.89 12.34
N ILE A 58 8.70 8.17 13.32
CA ILE A 58 9.97 7.48 13.54
C ILE A 58 9.90 6.79 14.89
N VAL A 59 10.04 5.49 14.90
CA VAL A 59 10.04 4.66 16.12
C VAL A 59 11.46 4.16 16.35
N LYS A 60 12.09 4.66 17.41
CA LYS A 60 13.42 4.21 17.83
C LYS A 60 13.30 2.90 18.61
N GLN A 61 14.16 1.94 18.32
CA GLN A 61 14.32 0.78 19.18
C GLN A 61 15.40 1.05 20.23
N PRO A 62 15.23 0.57 21.48
CA PRO A 62 16.23 0.75 22.55
C PRO A 62 17.58 0.09 22.21
N ASN A 63 17.57 -0.98 21.42
CA ASN A 63 18.76 -1.73 21.04
C ASN A 63 19.23 -1.35 19.63
N ALA A 64 20.55 -1.38 19.38
CA ALA A 64 21.23 -0.83 18.21
C ALA A 64 20.83 -1.45 16.83
N GLY A 65 19.91 -2.39 16.78
CA GLY A 65 19.60 -3.18 15.56
C GLY A 65 18.28 -2.88 14.88
N GLY A 66 17.42 -2.00 15.43
CA GLY A 66 16.05 -1.84 14.93
C GLY A 66 15.67 -0.42 14.52
N GLY A 67 14.38 -0.12 14.66
CA GLY A 67 13.79 1.16 14.34
C GLY A 67 12.88 1.09 13.11
N LEU A 68 11.76 1.76 13.21
CA LEU A 68 10.77 1.86 12.13
C LEU A 68 10.61 3.31 11.68
N ALA A 69 10.35 3.51 10.41
CA ALA A 69 9.97 4.80 9.89
C ALA A 69 8.79 4.64 8.93
N LEU A 70 7.72 5.37 9.18
CA LEU A 70 6.60 5.51 8.26
C LEU A 70 6.56 6.95 7.77
N LEU A 71 6.56 7.12 6.43
CA LEU A 71 6.51 8.43 5.79
C LEU A 71 5.39 8.42 4.75
N TRP A 72 4.64 9.53 4.68
CA TRP A 72 3.59 9.64 3.67
C TRP A 72 3.43 11.08 3.18
N LYS A 73 2.94 11.20 1.97
CA LYS A 73 2.67 12.47 1.33
C LYS A 73 1.39 13.10 1.88
N LYS A 74 1.28 14.43 1.84
CA LYS A 74 0.15 15.18 2.38
C LYS A 74 -1.22 14.82 1.78
N GLU A 75 -1.22 14.34 0.53
CA GLU A 75 -2.45 13.92 -0.16
C GLU A 75 -2.99 12.57 0.32
N VAL A 76 -2.26 11.84 1.18
CA VAL A 76 -2.73 10.58 1.76
C VAL A 76 -3.29 10.85 3.15
N GLY A 77 -4.60 10.66 3.32
CA GLY A 77 -5.28 10.81 4.61
C GLY A 77 -4.94 9.65 5.54
N MET A 78 -3.96 9.84 6.42
CA MET A 78 -3.52 8.82 7.39
C MET A 78 -3.42 9.42 8.79
N ASP A 79 -4.12 8.79 9.76
CA ASP A 79 -4.12 9.14 11.16
C ASP A 79 -3.49 8.02 11.99
N LEU A 80 -2.60 8.38 12.92
CA LEU A 80 -1.95 7.41 13.80
C LEU A 80 -2.94 6.88 14.83
N ILE A 81 -3.01 5.53 14.97
CA ILE A 81 -3.75 4.88 16.06
C ILE A 81 -2.79 4.52 17.18
N ASN A 82 -1.81 3.67 16.89
CA ASN A 82 -0.76 3.32 17.86
C ASN A 82 0.53 2.86 17.16
N TYR A 83 1.60 2.75 17.92
CA TYR A 83 2.87 2.17 17.46
C TYR A 83 3.65 1.57 18.64
N LEU A 84 4.45 0.56 18.31
CA LEU A 84 5.48 -0.03 19.17
C LEU A 84 6.72 -0.35 18.31
N PRO A 85 7.83 -0.85 18.89
CA PRO A 85 9.03 -1.18 18.12
C PRO A 85 8.83 -2.13 16.93
N ASN A 86 7.73 -2.88 16.91
CA ASN A 86 7.43 -3.90 15.89
C ASN A 86 6.27 -3.57 14.97
N HIS A 87 5.61 -2.42 15.15
CA HIS A 87 4.53 -2.00 14.26
C HIS A 87 4.24 -0.51 14.31
N ILE A 88 3.57 -0.02 13.26
CA ILE A 88 2.90 1.27 13.21
C ILE A 88 1.52 1.03 12.62
N LEU A 89 0.45 1.28 13.40
CA LEU A 89 -0.94 1.13 12.98
C LEU A 89 -1.56 2.49 12.65
N MET A 90 -2.08 2.61 11.44
CA MET A 90 -2.69 3.82 10.90
C MET A 90 -4.13 3.57 10.48
N LYS A 91 -4.99 4.56 10.68
CA LYS A 91 -6.28 4.68 10.01
C LYS A 91 -6.07 5.43 8.70
N VAL A 92 -6.59 4.91 7.61
CA VAL A 92 -6.51 5.53 6.28
C VAL A 92 -7.91 5.92 5.83
N THR A 93 -8.07 7.15 5.36
CA THR A 93 -9.34 7.65 4.82
C THR A 93 -9.14 8.02 3.35
N GLU A 94 -9.87 7.33 2.46
CA GLU A 94 -9.88 7.62 1.03
C GLU A 94 -10.72 8.87 0.71
N GLU A 95 -10.54 9.44 -0.48
CA GLU A 95 -11.29 10.62 -0.92
C GLU A 95 -12.81 10.42 -0.97
N ASP A 96 -13.25 9.18 -1.17
CA ASP A 96 -14.68 8.80 -1.17
C ASP A 96 -15.25 8.55 0.24
N GLY A 97 -14.46 8.81 1.29
CA GLY A 97 -14.83 8.60 2.69
C GLY A 97 -14.67 7.17 3.18
N PHE A 98 -14.23 6.23 2.33
CA PHE A 98 -13.96 4.86 2.77
C PHE A 98 -12.79 4.83 3.76
N VAL A 99 -13.00 4.15 4.88
CA VAL A 99 -12.00 4.00 5.94
C VAL A 99 -11.46 2.58 5.94
N TRP A 100 -10.14 2.46 6.03
CA TRP A 100 -9.44 1.20 6.20
C TRP A 100 -8.20 1.38 7.08
N PHE A 101 -7.55 0.28 7.45
CA PHE A 101 -6.43 0.29 8.36
C PHE A 101 -5.17 -0.22 7.66
N PHE A 102 -4.06 0.43 7.92
CA PHE A 102 -2.73 0.00 7.49
C PHE A 102 -1.86 -0.30 8.70
N THR A 103 -1.26 -1.48 8.71
CA THR A 103 -0.19 -1.81 9.66
C THR A 103 1.12 -2.02 8.93
N GLY A 104 2.11 -1.18 9.22
CA GLY A 104 3.51 -1.50 8.94
C GLY A 104 4.00 -2.47 10.01
N PHE A 105 4.36 -3.70 9.62
CA PHE A 105 4.67 -4.80 10.53
C PHE A 105 6.12 -5.26 10.41
N TYR A 106 6.75 -5.50 11.56
CA TYR A 106 8.10 -6.04 11.66
C TYR A 106 8.11 -7.17 12.72
N GLY A 107 8.10 -8.43 12.25
CA GLY A 107 8.08 -9.62 13.09
C GLY A 107 9.40 -9.85 13.82
N TRP A 108 9.35 -10.54 14.97
CA TRP A 108 10.56 -10.93 15.69
C TRP A 108 11.39 -11.93 14.88
N LEU A 109 12.69 -11.68 14.79
CA LEU A 109 13.64 -12.51 14.07
C LEU A 109 13.93 -13.84 14.80
N GLU A 110 14.13 -13.75 16.13
CA GLU A 110 14.54 -14.89 16.94
C GLU A 110 13.43 -15.92 17.09
N ALA A 111 13.74 -17.21 16.89
CA ALA A 111 12.78 -18.30 16.95
C ALA A 111 11.98 -18.33 18.27
N GLN A 112 12.66 -18.11 19.39
CA GLN A 112 12.05 -18.08 20.72
C GLN A 112 11.08 -16.91 20.96
N ASN A 113 11.09 -15.91 20.10
CA ASN A 113 10.24 -14.72 20.18
C ASN A 113 9.15 -14.70 19.11
N LYS A 114 9.07 -15.70 18.23
CA LYS A 114 8.10 -15.74 17.11
C LYS A 114 6.64 -15.62 17.59
N GLU A 115 6.30 -16.24 18.70
CA GLU A 115 4.96 -16.16 19.29
C GLU A 115 4.55 -14.71 19.63
N LYS A 116 5.51 -13.84 19.98
CA LYS A 116 5.23 -12.42 20.21
C LYS A 116 4.73 -11.72 18.93
N SER A 117 5.20 -12.17 17.75
CA SER A 117 4.69 -11.67 16.47
C SER A 117 3.22 -12.05 16.28
N TRP A 118 2.85 -13.26 16.65
CA TRP A 118 1.49 -13.77 16.51
C TRP A 118 0.54 -13.07 17.48
N HIS A 119 0.89 -12.99 18.74
CA HIS A 119 0.10 -12.24 19.73
C HIS A 119 -0.02 -10.76 19.38
N LEU A 120 1.01 -10.16 18.78
CA LEU A 120 0.92 -8.79 18.31
C LEU A 120 -0.10 -8.63 17.18
N LEU A 121 -0.15 -9.54 16.20
CA LEU A 121 -1.15 -9.49 15.13
C LEU A 121 -2.57 -9.64 15.68
N GLU A 122 -2.80 -10.59 16.57
CA GLU A 122 -4.11 -10.78 17.25
C GLU A 122 -4.49 -9.54 18.07
N HIS A 123 -3.54 -8.96 18.80
CA HIS A 123 -3.79 -7.72 19.53
C HIS A 123 -4.13 -6.55 18.60
N LEU A 124 -3.42 -6.40 17.48
CA LEU A 124 -3.70 -5.37 16.49
C LEU A 124 -5.08 -5.56 15.86
N ARG A 125 -5.52 -6.80 15.64
CA ARG A 125 -6.85 -7.10 15.13
C ARG A 125 -7.97 -6.51 16.02
N SER A 126 -7.75 -6.41 17.33
CA SER A 126 -8.74 -5.83 18.26
C SER A 126 -8.95 -4.32 18.07
N PHE A 127 -7.99 -3.60 17.49
CA PHE A 127 -8.11 -2.17 17.16
C PHE A 127 -8.68 -1.92 15.77
N VAL A 128 -8.71 -2.96 14.92
CA VAL A 128 -9.13 -2.85 13.52
C VAL A 128 -10.56 -3.38 13.37
N ASN A 129 -11.45 -2.52 12.90
CA ASN A 129 -12.81 -2.90 12.56
C ASN A 129 -13.03 -2.73 11.05
N GLY A 130 -13.00 -3.85 10.30
CA GLY A 130 -13.22 -3.87 8.85
C GLY A 130 -11.95 -4.06 8.02
N ALA A 131 -11.87 -3.31 6.94
CA ALA A 131 -10.81 -3.44 5.93
C ALA A 131 -9.41 -3.17 6.50
N TRP A 132 -8.50 -4.14 6.37
CA TRP A 132 -7.15 -4.08 6.92
C TRP A 132 -6.11 -4.60 5.95
N LEU A 133 -5.03 -3.82 5.76
CA LEU A 133 -3.81 -4.20 5.07
C LEU A 133 -2.66 -4.21 6.08
N CYS A 134 -1.96 -5.33 6.19
CA CYS A 134 -0.73 -5.45 6.96
C CYS A 134 0.42 -5.78 6.02
N ALA A 135 1.50 -4.98 6.02
CA ALA A 135 2.63 -5.22 5.13
C ALA A 135 3.98 -4.90 5.80
N GLY A 136 4.99 -5.67 5.42
CA GLY A 136 6.34 -5.53 5.94
C GLY A 136 7.08 -6.87 6.00
N ASP A 137 8.05 -6.96 6.90
CA ASP A 137 8.84 -8.16 7.15
C ASP A 137 8.23 -8.96 8.32
N PHE A 138 7.62 -10.08 8.01
CA PHE A 138 7.01 -10.97 9.01
C PHE A 138 8.03 -11.89 9.67
N ASN A 139 9.25 -11.96 9.12
CA ASN A 139 10.28 -12.91 9.55
C ASN A 139 9.80 -14.37 9.57
N ALA A 140 8.80 -14.71 8.76
CA ALA A 140 8.15 -16.02 8.70
C ALA A 140 7.75 -16.38 7.26
N ILE A 141 7.64 -17.68 6.99
CA ILE A 141 7.19 -18.23 5.70
C ILE A 141 5.85 -18.96 5.86
N LEU A 142 5.03 -18.95 4.82
CA LEU A 142 3.71 -19.61 4.81
C LEU A 142 3.73 -21.04 4.26
N ASN A 143 4.77 -21.40 3.52
CA ASN A 143 4.90 -22.74 2.98
C ASN A 143 6.38 -23.07 2.70
N SER A 144 6.67 -24.35 2.48
CA SER A 144 8.03 -24.84 2.25
C SER A 144 8.66 -24.30 0.97
N ALA A 145 7.88 -23.98 -0.06
CA ALA A 145 8.40 -23.44 -1.32
C ALA A 145 8.94 -22.00 -1.16
N GLU A 146 8.61 -21.32 -0.08
CA GLU A 146 9.14 -19.99 0.27
C GLU A 146 10.54 -20.04 0.90
N LYS A 147 11.15 -21.22 0.98
CA LYS A 147 12.51 -21.43 1.49
C LYS A 147 13.37 -22.22 0.50
N LEU A 148 14.49 -21.65 0.14
CA LEU A 148 15.59 -22.36 -0.55
C LEU A 148 16.76 -22.48 0.42
N SER A 149 17.02 -23.70 0.91
CA SER A 149 18.09 -23.97 1.88
C SER A 149 18.34 -25.48 1.95
N LEU A 150 19.55 -25.88 2.38
CA LEU A 150 19.87 -27.27 2.70
C LEU A 150 19.06 -27.80 3.90
N ARG A 151 18.69 -26.93 4.84
CA ARG A 151 17.90 -27.31 6.00
C ARG A 151 16.41 -27.17 5.67
N PRO A 152 15.59 -28.19 5.94
CA PRO A 152 14.15 -28.09 5.73
C PRO A 152 13.55 -26.95 6.59
N PRO A 153 12.41 -26.42 6.19
CA PRO A 153 11.69 -25.46 7.03
C PRO A 153 11.11 -26.14 8.27
N ASN A 154 10.86 -25.37 9.31
CA ASN A 154 10.12 -25.81 10.49
C ASN A 154 8.62 -25.77 10.21
N SER A 155 7.97 -26.94 10.14
CA SER A 155 6.52 -27.02 9.87
C SER A 155 5.68 -26.37 10.96
N ALA A 156 6.07 -26.51 12.23
CA ALA A 156 5.33 -25.93 13.35
C ALA A 156 5.32 -24.38 13.28
N GLU A 157 6.43 -23.75 12.86
CA GLU A 157 6.46 -22.29 12.66
C GLU A 157 5.57 -21.85 11.49
N ILE A 158 5.54 -22.65 10.41
CA ILE A 158 4.66 -22.40 9.26
C ILE A 158 3.19 -22.48 9.68
N ASP A 159 2.83 -23.54 10.40
CA ASP A 159 1.45 -23.78 10.84
C ASP A 159 0.99 -22.71 11.84
N ALA A 160 1.85 -22.30 12.79
CA ALA A 160 1.56 -21.21 13.71
C ALA A 160 1.32 -19.89 12.96
N PHE A 161 2.12 -19.58 11.94
CA PHE A 161 1.93 -18.36 11.16
C PHE A 161 0.64 -18.40 10.33
N ARG A 162 0.29 -19.53 9.74
CA ARG A 162 -0.99 -19.71 9.06
C ARG A 162 -2.16 -19.50 10.02
N THR A 163 -2.11 -20.17 11.18
CA THR A 163 -3.17 -20.09 12.19
C THR A 163 -3.44 -18.66 12.62
N VAL A 164 -2.41 -17.84 12.85
CA VAL A 164 -2.63 -16.44 13.25
C VAL A 164 -3.16 -15.59 12.11
N LEU A 165 -2.74 -15.82 10.85
CA LEU A 165 -3.34 -15.11 9.72
C LEU A 165 -4.83 -15.44 9.58
N ASP A 166 -5.19 -16.72 9.72
CA ASP A 166 -6.59 -17.18 9.69
C ASP A 166 -7.40 -16.55 10.83
N SER A 167 -6.87 -16.55 12.07
CA SER A 167 -7.53 -15.94 13.22
C SER A 167 -7.77 -14.43 13.06
N CYS A 168 -6.87 -13.75 12.35
CA CYS A 168 -6.99 -12.34 12.01
C CYS A 168 -7.80 -12.06 10.73
N SER A 169 -8.26 -13.12 10.02
CA SER A 169 -8.91 -13.02 8.71
C SER A 169 -8.02 -12.32 7.66
N LEU A 170 -6.71 -12.57 7.70
CA LEU A 170 -5.71 -12.01 6.81
C LEU A 170 -5.29 -13.05 5.75
N GLU A 171 -5.38 -12.68 4.50
CA GLU A 171 -4.94 -13.50 3.37
C GLU A 171 -3.72 -12.87 2.68
N ASP A 172 -2.77 -13.72 2.25
CA ASP A 172 -1.61 -13.26 1.48
C ASP A 172 -2.05 -12.78 0.09
N LEU A 173 -1.70 -11.55 -0.26
CA LEU A 173 -2.05 -10.95 -1.56
C LEU A 173 -1.25 -11.51 -2.74
N GLY A 174 -0.37 -12.48 -2.48
CA GLY A 174 0.56 -12.98 -3.49
C GLY A 174 1.61 -11.94 -3.89
N TYR A 175 2.33 -12.20 -4.96
CA TYR A 175 3.38 -11.30 -5.44
C TYR A 175 3.67 -11.48 -6.94
N ARG A 176 4.36 -10.48 -7.50
CA ARG A 176 5.00 -10.53 -8.82
C ARG A 176 6.50 -10.29 -8.65
N GLY A 177 7.31 -10.96 -9.46
CA GLY A 177 8.76 -10.84 -9.42
C GLY A 177 9.46 -12.04 -8.78
N TYR A 178 10.59 -11.81 -8.13
CA TYR A 178 11.43 -12.87 -7.57
C TYR A 178 10.77 -13.47 -6.31
N THR A 179 10.85 -14.78 -6.17
CA THR A 179 10.15 -15.51 -5.10
C THR A 179 10.62 -15.13 -3.70
N TYR A 180 11.93 -15.03 -3.52
CA TYR A 180 12.53 -14.84 -2.19
C TYR A 180 12.83 -13.35 -1.96
N THR A 181 12.42 -12.85 -0.82
CA THR A 181 12.67 -11.44 -0.46
C THR A 181 13.93 -11.25 0.37
N TRP A 182 14.46 -12.31 0.96
CA TRP A 182 15.67 -12.29 1.77
C TRP A 182 16.69 -13.35 1.34
N SER A 183 17.97 -13.03 1.53
CA SER A 183 19.06 -13.96 1.32
C SER A 183 20.22 -13.68 2.30
N ASN A 184 20.79 -14.75 2.88
CA ASN A 184 22.00 -14.63 3.71
C ASN A 184 23.28 -14.32 2.91
N LYS A 185 23.18 -14.18 1.58
CA LYS A 185 24.27 -13.85 0.64
C LYS A 185 25.51 -14.73 0.73
N ARG A 186 25.42 -15.91 1.33
CA ARG A 186 26.54 -16.86 1.38
C ARG A 186 26.73 -17.53 0.00
N PRO A 187 27.95 -17.94 -0.37
CA PRO A 187 28.20 -18.59 -1.66
C PRO A 187 27.60 -20.00 -1.71
N SER A 188 27.30 -20.46 -2.93
CA SER A 188 26.92 -21.83 -3.27
C SER A 188 25.78 -22.40 -2.43
N VAL A 189 25.88 -23.65 -2.01
CA VAL A 189 24.87 -24.40 -1.25
C VAL A 189 24.61 -23.84 0.17
N ALA A 190 25.52 -23.02 0.70
CA ALA A 190 25.32 -22.34 1.98
C ALA A 190 24.36 -21.14 1.88
N ASN A 191 23.95 -20.78 0.68
CA ASN A 191 22.97 -19.71 0.46
C ASN A 191 21.59 -20.17 0.92
N THR A 192 21.03 -19.41 1.84
CA THR A 192 19.63 -19.57 2.25
C THR A 192 18.84 -18.38 1.76
N LYS A 193 17.71 -18.64 1.11
CA LYS A 193 16.79 -17.62 0.64
C LYS A 193 15.40 -17.89 1.20
N LEU A 194 14.70 -16.83 1.59
CA LEU A 194 13.38 -16.89 2.22
C LEU A 194 12.47 -15.78 1.66
N ARG A 195 11.16 -16.04 1.63
CA ARG A 195 10.16 -15.00 1.42
C ARG A 195 9.64 -14.54 2.78
N LEU A 196 10.23 -13.49 3.33
CA LEU A 196 9.91 -12.94 4.66
C LEU A 196 9.02 -11.70 4.58
N ASP A 197 9.21 -10.91 3.52
CA ASP A 197 8.47 -9.68 3.29
C ASP A 197 7.20 -9.98 2.47
N ARG A 198 6.06 -9.48 2.94
CA ARG A 198 4.76 -9.71 2.29
C ARG A 198 3.75 -8.62 2.61
N ALA A 199 2.62 -8.68 1.92
CA ALA A 199 1.42 -7.94 2.23
C ALA A 199 0.26 -8.92 2.37
N VAL A 200 -0.48 -8.81 3.46
CA VAL A 200 -1.67 -9.59 3.77
C VAL A 200 -2.83 -8.64 4.02
N ALA A 201 -4.05 -9.04 3.66
CA ALA A 201 -5.21 -8.17 3.83
C ALA A 201 -6.48 -8.97 4.15
N THR A 202 -7.44 -8.31 4.77
CA THR A 202 -8.79 -8.87 4.98
C THR A 202 -9.59 -8.86 3.67
N MET A 203 -10.63 -9.68 3.61
CA MET A 203 -11.51 -9.77 2.44
C MET A 203 -12.14 -8.42 2.10
N GLU A 204 -12.60 -7.67 3.11
CA GLU A 204 -13.20 -6.33 2.91
C GLU A 204 -12.25 -5.35 2.25
N TRP A 205 -10.94 -5.45 2.57
CA TRP A 205 -9.93 -4.65 1.91
C TRP A 205 -9.74 -5.08 0.44
N GLN A 206 -9.71 -6.39 0.18
CA GLN A 206 -9.54 -6.93 -1.16
C GLN A 206 -10.75 -6.60 -2.06
N GLU A 207 -11.97 -6.63 -1.53
CA GLU A 207 -13.18 -6.21 -2.24
C GLU A 207 -13.16 -4.73 -2.64
N LYS A 208 -12.64 -3.86 -1.79
CA LYS A 208 -12.50 -2.43 -2.10
C LYS A 208 -11.39 -2.17 -3.12
N PHE A 209 -10.30 -2.95 -3.05
CA PHE A 209 -9.09 -2.76 -3.87
C PHE A 209 -8.73 -4.01 -4.71
N PRO A 210 -9.64 -4.56 -5.52
CA PRO A 210 -9.50 -5.88 -6.14
C PRO A 210 -8.42 -5.98 -7.22
N ILE A 211 -7.93 -4.85 -7.73
CA ILE A 211 -6.85 -4.81 -8.73
C ILE A 211 -5.51 -4.38 -8.14
N SER A 212 -5.39 -4.47 -6.81
CA SER A 212 -4.13 -4.24 -6.12
C SER A 212 -3.10 -5.32 -6.45
N THR A 213 -1.84 -4.95 -6.39
CA THR A 213 -0.73 -5.88 -6.70
C THR A 213 0.43 -5.65 -5.75
N VAL A 214 1.11 -6.73 -5.39
CA VAL A 214 2.39 -6.70 -4.66
C VAL A 214 3.50 -7.06 -5.63
N SER A 215 4.57 -6.28 -5.67
CA SER A 215 5.75 -6.55 -6.50
C SER A 215 7.00 -6.63 -5.64
N HIS A 216 7.77 -7.69 -5.76
CA HIS A 216 9.12 -7.77 -5.23
C HIS A 216 10.04 -7.04 -6.21
N LEU A 217 10.64 -5.96 -5.76
CA LEU A 217 11.50 -5.12 -6.61
C LEU A 217 12.92 -5.72 -6.70
N PRO A 218 13.71 -5.32 -7.72
CA PRO A 218 15.08 -5.79 -7.85
C PRO A 218 15.93 -5.56 -6.61
N PRO A 219 17.00 -6.36 -6.41
CA PRO A 219 17.88 -6.24 -5.25
C PRO A 219 18.60 -4.89 -5.23
N HIS A 220 18.73 -4.35 -4.03
CA HIS A 220 19.46 -3.13 -3.72
C HIS A 220 20.54 -3.40 -2.66
N ALA A 221 20.93 -2.39 -1.89
CA ALA A 221 22.02 -2.47 -0.92
C ALA A 221 21.69 -3.29 0.36
N SER A 222 20.45 -3.75 0.55
CA SER A 222 20.03 -4.62 1.66
C SER A 222 20.10 -6.09 1.25
N ASP A 223 20.07 -7.01 2.23
CA ASP A 223 19.84 -8.45 2.02
C ASP A 223 18.35 -8.76 1.84
N HIS A 224 17.46 -7.79 2.11
CA HIS A 224 16.03 -7.84 1.75
C HIS A 224 15.75 -7.10 0.45
N LEU A 225 14.80 -7.62 -0.33
CA LEU A 225 14.20 -6.93 -1.47
C LEU A 225 13.11 -5.97 -0.98
N PRO A 226 13.00 -4.78 -1.58
CA PRO A 226 11.83 -3.93 -1.34
C PRO A 226 10.58 -4.59 -1.90
N ILE A 227 9.44 -4.45 -1.21
CA ILE A 227 8.13 -4.79 -1.76
C ILE A 227 7.33 -3.53 -2.03
N LEU A 228 6.64 -3.48 -3.16
CA LEU A 228 5.79 -2.38 -3.57
C LEU A 228 4.35 -2.85 -3.69
N VAL A 229 3.48 -2.33 -2.84
CA VAL A 229 2.04 -2.57 -2.90
C VAL A 229 1.38 -1.45 -3.68
N HIS A 230 0.80 -1.77 -4.82
CA HIS A 230 -0.08 -0.87 -5.57
C HIS A 230 -1.50 -1.06 -5.10
N VAL A 231 -2.00 -0.14 -4.30
CA VAL A 231 -3.40 -0.12 -3.84
C VAL A 231 -4.26 0.52 -4.91
N LYS A 232 -5.18 -0.24 -5.49
CA LYS A 232 -6.03 0.21 -6.61
C LYS A 232 -7.45 -0.31 -6.45
N SER A 233 -8.41 0.60 -6.42
CA SER A 233 -9.83 0.29 -6.60
C SER A 233 -10.17 0.20 -8.09
N VAL A 234 -11.22 -0.54 -8.43
CA VAL A 234 -11.87 -0.37 -9.73
C VAL A 234 -12.46 1.03 -9.72
N GLN A 235 -11.85 1.96 -10.44
CA GLN A 235 -12.54 3.19 -10.78
C GLN A 235 -13.77 2.76 -11.57
N ARG A 236 -14.94 2.76 -10.94
CA ARG A 236 -16.17 2.88 -11.70
C ARG A 236 -16.02 4.21 -12.43
N PHE A 237 -15.57 4.16 -13.66
CA PHE A 237 -15.80 5.25 -14.57
C PHE A 237 -17.32 5.42 -14.61
N GLN A 238 -17.86 6.25 -13.71
CA GLN A 238 -19.03 7.00 -14.08
C GLN A 238 -18.55 7.85 -15.26
N LYS A 239 -18.53 7.25 -16.45
CA LYS A 239 -18.69 8.03 -17.65
C LYS A 239 -20.01 8.78 -17.37
N LYS A 240 -19.91 10.01 -16.85
CA LYS A 240 -20.90 11.00 -17.15
C LYS A 240 -20.84 11.09 -18.67
N PHE A 241 -21.59 10.21 -19.33
CA PHE A 241 -21.99 10.46 -20.68
C PHE A 241 -22.74 11.77 -20.54
N LYS A 242 -22.08 12.89 -20.84
CA LYS A 242 -22.79 14.03 -21.32
C LYS A 242 -23.51 13.46 -22.54
N LYS A 243 -24.76 13.04 -22.35
CA LYS A 243 -25.63 12.74 -23.46
C LYS A 243 -25.62 14.02 -24.27
N GLY A 244 -24.83 14.03 -25.36
CA GLY A 244 -24.86 15.11 -26.30
C GLY A 244 -26.32 15.29 -26.68
N PHE A 245 -26.80 16.51 -26.69
CA PHE A 245 -28.13 16.79 -27.22
C PHE A 245 -28.15 16.21 -28.64
N LYS A 246 -29.05 15.26 -28.89
CA LYS A 246 -29.34 14.75 -30.24
C LYS A 246 -30.69 15.28 -30.62
N PHE A 247 -30.72 16.09 -31.65
CA PHE A 247 -31.95 16.52 -32.26
C PHE A 247 -32.55 15.34 -33.02
N GLU A 248 -33.81 15.01 -32.74
CA GLU A 248 -34.54 13.96 -33.41
C GLU A 248 -35.40 14.60 -34.50
N GLU A 249 -35.29 14.14 -35.74
CA GLU A 249 -36.06 14.70 -36.87
C GLU A 249 -37.59 14.67 -36.65
N ASN A 250 -38.09 13.73 -35.88
CA ASN A 250 -39.52 13.64 -35.51
C ASN A 250 -40.01 14.84 -34.69
N TRP A 251 -39.14 15.60 -34.05
CA TRP A 251 -39.52 16.79 -33.31
C TRP A 251 -39.98 17.93 -34.24
N LEU A 252 -39.56 17.93 -35.52
CA LEU A 252 -40.02 18.85 -36.54
C LEU A 252 -41.50 18.69 -36.86
N LEU A 253 -42.11 17.58 -36.49
CA LEU A 253 -43.52 17.32 -36.67
C LEU A 253 -44.40 17.96 -35.60
N TRP A 254 -43.80 18.52 -34.52
CA TRP A 254 -44.52 19.21 -33.48
C TRP A 254 -44.63 20.69 -33.84
N GLU A 255 -45.87 21.23 -33.85
CA GLU A 255 -46.19 22.60 -34.27
C GLU A 255 -45.38 23.66 -33.49
N ASP A 256 -45.07 23.40 -32.20
CA ASP A 256 -44.34 24.34 -31.32
C ASP A 256 -42.82 24.18 -31.39
N CYS A 257 -42.27 23.19 -32.04
CA CYS A 257 -40.84 22.90 -32.06
C CYS A 257 -40.00 24.11 -32.52
N GLY A 258 -40.44 24.73 -33.62
CA GLY A 258 -39.77 25.89 -34.18
C GLY A 258 -39.71 27.09 -33.22
N GLY A 259 -40.79 27.34 -32.44
CA GLY A 259 -40.87 28.35 -31.43
C GLY A 259 -39.90 28.12 -30.24
N VAL A 260 -39.92 26.89 -29.73
CA VAL A 260 -39.03 26.48 -28.62
C VAL A 260 -37.54 26.60 -29.00
N VAL A 261 -37.16 26.21 -30.21
CA VAL A 261 -35.78 26.38 -30.69
C VAL A 261 -35.41 27.85 -30.85
N LYS A 262 -36.26 28.64 -31.42
CA LYS A 262 -36.04 30.08 -31.62
C LYS A 262 -35.88 30.85 -30.28
N ASP A 263 -36.80 30.62 -29.35
CA ASP A 263 -36.79 31.25 -28.04
C ASP A 263 -35.52 30.87 -27.24
N ALA A 264 -35.11 29.56 -27.26
CA ALA A 264 -33.91 29.11 -26.59
C ALA A 264 -32.63 29.68 -27.23
N TRP A 265 -32.62 29.94 -28.54
CA TRP A 265 -31.50 30.53 -29.26
C TRP A 265 -31.35 32.03 -29.00
N GLU A 266 -32.47 32.75 -28.94
CA GLU A 266 -32.50 34.18 -28.68
C GLU A 266 -32.13 34.53 -27.22
N MET A 267 -32.52 33.69 -26.23
CA MET A 267 -32.19 33.88 -24.82
C MET A 267 -30.70 33.80 -24.48
N VAL A 268 -29.87 33.19 -25.29
CA VAL A 268 -28.46 32.84 -24.93
C VAL A 268 -27.43 33.31 -25.97
N GLY A 269 -27.78 34.16 -26.88
CA GLY A 269 -26.82 34.78 -27.82
C GLY A 269 -26.03 33.76 -28.68
N GLY A 270 -26.63 32.64 -29.07
CA GLY A 270 -26.12 31.76 -30.13
C GLY A 270 -24.96 30.82 -29.75
N GLY A 271 -24.71 30.53 -28.45
CA GLY A 271 -23.61 29.66 -27.99
C GLY A 271 -24.04 28.28 -27.51
N VAL A 272 -23.07 27.47 -27.05
CA VAL A 272 -23.28 26.09 -26.56
C VAL A 272 -24.29 25.98 -25.41
N SER A 273 -24.52 27.08 -24.67
CA SER A 273 -25.52 27.18 -23.60
C SER A 273 -26.95 27.22 -24.12
N GLY A 274 -27.21 27.68 -25.38
CA GLY A 274 -28.53 27.63 -26.02
C GLY A 274 -29.05 26.21 -26.22
N LEU A 275 -28.17 25.27 -26.57
CA LEU A 275 -28.52 23.86 -26.74
C LEU A 275 -28.91 23.17 -25.42
N ALA A 276 -28.34 23.58 -24.27
CA ALA A 276 -28.73 23.05 -22.98
C ALA A 276 -30.16 23.51 -22.58
N SER A 277 -30.54 24.75 -22.88
CA SER A 277 -31.87 25.30 -22.63
C SER A 277 -32.96 24.63 -23.47
N ILE A 278 -32.66 24.23 -24.69
CA ILE A 278 -33.56 23.43 -25.55
C ILE A 278 -33.87 22.08 -24.92
N LYS A 279 -32.85 21.43 -24.35
CA LYS A 279 -32.99 20.11 -23.72
C LYS A 279 -33.88 20.13 -22.46
N GLU A 280 -33.98 21.21 -21.75
CA GLU A 280 -34.82 21.35 -20.55
C GLU A 280 -36.30 21.66 -20.87
N LYS A 281 -36.59 22.15 -22.06
CA LYS A 281 -37.94 22.54 -22.47
C LYS A 281 -38.67 21.54 -23.38
N ILE A 282 -37.94 20.55 -23.96
CA ILE A 282 -38.44 19.41 -24.72
C ILE A 282 -38.40 18.16 -23.86
#